data_af3120a388413ca13ad9684be54436a6
#
_entry.id   af3120a388413ca13ad9684be54436a6
#
_cell.length_a   1.000
_cell.length_b   1.000
_cell.length_c   1.000
_cell.angle_alpha   90.00
_cell.angle_beta   90.00
_cell.angle_gamma   90.00
#
_symmetry.space_group_name_H-M   'P 1'
#
loop_
_entity.id
_entity.type
_entity.pdbx_description
1 polymer ?
#
loop_
_entity_poly.entity_id
_entity_poly.type
_entity_poly.pdbx_seq_one_letter_code
_entity_poly.pdbx_strand_id
1 'polypeptide(L)'
;KIAIGARSAIFAPVENVGIIIIDEEHDGSYTSESAPRYATVDVATFRAKYNGAKLVLGSATPSVDSFLLAEKGEYNLVTLPDRINKKPLPQVEIADMRQEVRRGNNTVFSSALREELKRCLDSGNQAIIFLNQRGYSKTVICAECGHVQKCSDCDVALTYHKEEDALLCHYCGAKYKMITAC
;
A
#
# COMPACT_ATOMS: atom_id res chain seq x y z
N LYS A 1 -14.95 -12.50 -27.48
CA LYS A 1 -15.33 -11.24 -26.78
C LYS A 1 -14.33 -11.00 -25.67
N ILE A 2 -13.97 -9.73 -25.40
CA ILE A 2 -13.08 -9.31 -24.33
C ILE A 2 -13.83 -8.31 -23.46
N ALA A 3 -13.79 -8.47 -22.14
CA ALA A 3 -14.26 -7.51 -21.17
C ALA A 3 -13.07 -7.02 -20.35
N ILE A 4 -12.89 -5.70 -20.23
CA ILE A 4 -11.85 -5.07 -19.43
C ILE A 4 -12.53 -4.08 -18.49
N GLY A 5 -12.14 -4.07 -17.23
CA GLY A 5 -12.69 -3.16 -16.25
C GLY A 5 -12.09 -3.34 -14.86
N ALA A 6 -12.59 -2.57 -13.91
CA ALA A 6 -12.25 -2.69 -12.50
C ALA A 6 -12.86 -3.97 -11.89
N ARG A 7 -12.80 -4.10 -10.57
CA ARG A 7 -13.31 -5.23 -9.78
C ARG A 7 -14.63 -5.84 -10.27
N SER A 8 -15.61 -5.00 -10.62
CA SER A 8 -16.92 -5.43 -11.08
C SER A 8 -16.94 -6.12 -12.45
N ALA A 9 -15.87 -5.99 -13.25
CA ALA A 9 -15.77 -6.68 -14.54
C ALA A 9 -15.82 -8.21 -14.41
N ILE A 10 -15.52 -8.76 -13.22
CA ILE A 10 -15.65 -10.18 -12.95
C ILE A 10 -17.08 -10.70 -13.15
N PHE A 11 -18.09 -9.86 -13.06
CA PHE A 11 -19.50 -10.18 -13.29
C PHE A 11 -19.98 -9.94 -14.73
N ALA A 12 -19.09 -9.48 -15.63
CA ALA A 12 -19.47 -9.24 -17.02
C ALA A 12 -20.09 -10.49 -17.64
N PRO A 13 -21.20 -10.37 -18.40
CA PRO A 13 -21.92 -11.50 -19.00
C PRO A 13 -21.20 -11.99 -20.26
N VAL A 14 -19.99 -12.49 -20.08
CA VAL A 14 -19.19 -13.09 -21.15
C VAL A 14 -19.49 -14.59 -21.17
N GLU A 15 -20.03 -15.07 -22.27
CA GLU A 15 -20.23 -16.49 -22.52
C GLU A 15 -18.92 -17.17 -22.92
N ASN A 16 -18.76 -18.43 -22.55
CA ASN A 16 -17.58 -19.25 -22.88
C ASN A 16 -16.25 -18.58 -22.51
N VAL A 17 -16.12 -18.20 -21.24
CA VAL A 17 -14.89 -17.63 -20.71
C VAL A 17 -13.75 -18.64 -20.84
N GLY A 18 -12.68 -18.29 -21.54
CA GLY A 18 -11.49 -19.14 -21.70
C GLY A 18 -10.35 -18.75 -20.75
N ILE A 19 -10.27 -17.47 -20.38
CA ILE A 19 -9.25 -16.96 -19.47
C ILE A 19 -9.79 -15.80 -18.66
N ILE A 20 -9.37 -15.72 -17.40
CA ILE A 20 -9.59 -14.59 -16.51
C ILE A 20 -8.21 -14.12 -16.04
N ILE A 21 -7.93 -12.83 -16.17
CA ILE A 21 -6.66 -12.23 -15.74
C ILE A 21 -6.97 -11.14 -14.71
N ILE A 22 -6.33 -11.21 -13.56
CA ILE A 22 -6.35 -10.18 -12.52
C ILE A 22 -4.93 -9.65 -12.41
N ASP A 23 -4.75 -8.41 -12.79
CA ASP A 23 -3.48 -7.69 -12.66
C ASP A 23 -3.42 -7.00 -11.30
N GLU A 24 -2.21 -6.92 -10.69
CA GLU A 24 -2.00 -6.41 -9.33
C GLU A 24 -2.96 -7.05 -8.30
N GLU A 25 -3.04 -8.39 -8.31
CA GLU A 25 -4.03 -9.17 -7.53
C GLU A 25 -4.03 -8.87 -6.03
N HIS A 26 -2.90 -8.37 -5.51
CA HIS A 26 -2.72 -8.00 -4.12
C HIS A 26 -3.42 -6.68 -3.73
N ASP A 27 -3.91 -5.89 -4.70
CA ASP A 27 -4.53 -4.60 -4.41
C ASP A 27 -5.84 -4.78 -3.63
N GLY A 28 -5.94 -4.09 -2.48
CA GLY A 28 -7.12 -4.15 -1.61
C GLY A 28 -8.43 -3.71 -2.28
N SER A 29 -8.35 -2.99 -3.43
CA SER A 29 -9.54 -2.60 -4.21
C SER A 29 -10.30 -3.78 -4.79
N TYR A 30 -9.66 -4.95 -4.89
CA TYR A 30 -10.32 -6.18 -5.32
C TYR A 30 -11.20 -6.83 -4.24
N THR A 31 -11.17 -6.33 -3.00
CA THR A 31 -12.09 -6.75 -1.94
C THR A 31 -13.22 -5.72 -1.77
N SER A 32 -14.48 -6.19 -1.81
CA SER A 32 -15.63 -5.33 -1.56
C SER A 32 -15.95 -5.28 -0.07
N GLU A 33 -15.81 -4.11 0.54
CA GLU A 33 -16.21 -3.88 1.94
C GLU A 33 -17.71 -3.59 2.09
N SER A 34 -18.35 -3.09 1.03
CA SER A 34 -19.80 -2.86 0.99
C SER A 34 -20.57 -4.11 0.55
N ALA A 35 -21.83 -4.21 0.92
CA ALA A 35 -22.69 -5.33 0.50
C ALA A 35 -23.01 -5.24 -1.00
N PRO A 36 -22.93 -6.37 -1.74
CA PRO A 36 -22.46 -7.68 -1.28
C PRO A 36 -20.93 -7.69 -1.10
N ARG A 37 -20.46 -8.24 0.03
CA ARG A 37 -19.03 -8.42 0.29
C ARG A 37 -18.49 -9.61 -0.48
N TYR A 38 -17.40 -9.42 -1.21
CA TYR A 38 -16.72 -10.48 -1.94
C TYR A 38 -15.25 -10.12 -2.20
N ALA A 39 -14.42 -11.11 -2.36
CA ALA A 39 -13.09 -10.99 -2.94
C ALA A 39 -13.13 -11.39 -4.42
N THR A 40 -12.57 -10.56 -5.29
CA THR A 40 -12.59 -10.82 -6.74
C THR A 40 -11.87 -12.12 -7.11
N VAL A 41 -10.78 -12.43 -6.39
CA VAL A 41 -10.01 -13.67 -6.63
C VAL A 41 -10.87 -14.91 -6.37
N ASP A 42 -11.70 -14.91 -5.31
CA ASP A 42 -12.58 -16.03 -5.00
C ASP A 42 -13.64 -16.22 -6.08
N VAL A 43 -14.28 -15.12 -6.50
CA VAL A 43 -15.28 -15.15 -7.59
C VAL A 43 -14.64 -15.59 -8.90
N ALA A 44 -13.44 -15.10 -9.21
CA ALA A 44 -12.69 -15.48 -10.41
C ALA A 44 -12.33 -16.97 -10.40
N THR A 45 -11.90 -17.49 -9.26
CA THR A 45 -11.57 -18.89 -9.07
C THR A 45 -12.81 -19.77 -9.30
N PHE A 46 -13.94 -19.40 -8.71
CA PHE A 46 -15.20 -20.10 -8.93
C PHE A 46 -15.61 -20.06 -10.41
N ARG A 47 -15.58 -18.86 -11.01
CA ARG A 47 -15.99 -18.68 -12.40
C ARG A 47 -15.07 -19.40 -13.38
N ALA A 48 -13.76 -19.41 -13.14
CA ALA A 48 -12.80 -20.14 -13.94
C ALA A 48 -13.08 -21.65 -13.90
N LYS A 49 -13.29 -22.21 -12.70
CA LYS A 49 -13.65 -23.63 -12.53
C LYS A 49 -14.97 -23.97 -13.24
N TYR A 50 -15.99 -23.14 -13.07
CA TYR A 50 -17.30 -23.34 -13.69
C TYR A 50 -17.25 -23.37 -15.23
N ASN A 51 -16.43 -22.51 -15.84
CA ASN A 51 -16.30 -22.40 -17.30
C ASN A 51 -15.16 -23.27 -17.89
N GLY A 52 -14.39 -24.00 -17.08
CA GLY A 52 -13.17 -24.67 -17.54
C GLY A 52 -12.09 -23.69 -18.02
N ALA A 53 -12.12 -22.44 -17.56
CA ALA A 53 -11.21 -21.36 -17.94
C ALA A 53 -9.91 -21.41 -17.16
N LYS A 54 -8.88 -20.72 -17.67
CA LYS A 54 -7.64 -20.45 -16.92
C LYS A 54 -7.80 -19.18 -16.09
N LEU A 55 -7.26 -19.20 -14.87
CA LEU A 55 -7.09 -18.01 -14.03
C LEU A 55 -5.62 -17.64 -13.99
N VAL A 56 -5.33 -16.37 -14.25
CA VAL A 56 -3.98 -15.79 -14.14
C VAL A 56 -4.02 -14.64 -13.14
N LEU A 57 -3.21 -14.74 -12.10
CA LEU A 57 -3.01 -13.70 -11.10
C LEU A 57 -1.63 -13.07 -11.35
N GLY A 58 -1.60 -11.78 -11.68
CA GLY A 58 -0.37 -11.03 -11.93
C GLY A 58 -0.06 -10.11 -10.76
N SER A 59 1.20 -10.08 -10.31
CA SER A 59 1.66 -9.13 -9.30
C SER A 59 3.17 -9.06 -9.25
N ALA A 60 3.71 -7.88 -8.95
CA ALA A 60 5.11 -7.73 -8.56
C ALA A 60 5.33 -8.09 -7.08
N THR A 61 4.27 -7.98 -6.27
CA THR A 61 4.24 -8.22 -4.83
C THR A 61 2.99 -9.04 -4.48
N PRO A 62 2.95 -10.35 -4.82
CA PRO A 62 1.76 -11.17 -4.64
C PRO A 62 1.29 -11.17 -3.18
N SER A 63 0.00 -11.36 -2.98
CA SER A 63 -0.57 -11.52 -1.65
C SER A 63 0.02 -12.76 -0.97
N VAL A 64 0.11 -12.74 0.36
CA VAL A 64 0.63 -13.87 1.14
C VAL A 64 -0.19 -15.14 0.87
N ASP A 65 -1.51 -14.99 0.73
CA ASP A 65 -2.41 -16.11 0.47
C ASP A 65 -2.13 -16.74 -0.90
N SER A 66 -2.05 -15.94 -1.96
CA SER A 66 -1.75 -16.43 -3.32
C SER A 66 -0.36 -17.07 -3.41
N PHE A 67 0.64 -16.46 -2.76
CA PHE A 67 1.99 -16.99 -2.73
C PHE A 67 2.06 -18.33 -1.98
N LEU A 68 1.37 -18.45 -0.84
CA LEU A 68 1.31 -19.69 -0.08
C LEU A 68 0.62 -20.83 -0.86
N LEU A 69 -0.44 -20.53 -1.62
CA LEU A 69 -1.10 -21.51 -2.50
C LEU A 69 -0.16 -21.98 -3.62
N ALA A 70 0.68 -21.08 -4.12
CA ALA A 70 1.70 -21.44 -5.10
C ALA A 70 2.81 -22.33 -4.49
N GLU A 71 3.28 -22.03 -3.27
CA GLU A 71 4.25 -22.87 -2.57
C GLU A 71 3.69 -24.27 -2.26
N LYS A 72 2.41 -24.38 -1.95
CA LYS A 72 1.71 -25.67 -1.75
C LYS A 72 1.44 -26.45 -3.05
N GLY A 73 1.72 -25.86 -4.21
CA GLY A 73 1.50 -26.47 -5.52
C GLY A 73 0.04 -26.43 -6.00
N GLU A 74 -0.83 -25.65 -5.30
CA GLU A 74 -2.22 -25.44 -5.73
C GLU A 74 -2.30 -24.45 -6.91
N TYR A 75 -1.36 -23.51 -6.97
CA TYR A 75 -1.14 -22.59 -8.09
C TYR A 75 0.19 -22.87 -8.76
N ASN A 76 0.25 -22.69 -10.07
CA ASN A 76 1.50 -22.69 -10.83
C ASN A 76 2.18 -21.33 -10.67
N LEU A 77 3.34 -21.29 -10.02
CA LEU A 77 4.16 -20.08 -9.91
C LEU A 77 5.00 -19.88 -11.18
N VAL A 78 4.79 -18.73 -11.83
CA VAL A 78 5.62 -18.28 -12.95
C VAL A 78 6.35 -17.03 -12.53
N THR A 79 7.66 -17.07 -12.45
CA THR A 79 8.51 -15.93 -12.06
C THR A 79 9.10 -15.27 -13.30
N LEU A 80 8.96 -13.94 -13.39
CA LEU A 80 9.58 -13.11 -14.43
C LEU A 80 10.71 -12.28 -13.77
N PRO A 81 11.95 -12.82 -13.66
CA PRO A 81 13.01 -12.20 -12.87
C PRO A 81 13.61 -10.97 -13.55
N ASP A 82 13.53 -10.90 -14.87
CA ASP A 82 14.20 -9.87 -15.66
C ASP A 82 13.25 -8.78 -16.12
N ARG A 83 13.71 -7.53 -16.07
CA ARG A 83 13.00 -6.42 -16.71
C ARG A 83 13.12 -6.54 -18.23
N ILE A 84 12.03 -6.25 -18.96
CA ILE A 84 11.99 -6.26 -20.45
C ILE A 84 13.17 -5.46 -21.02
N ASN A 85 13.50 -4.32 -20.42
CA ASN A 85 14.54 -3.41 -20.90
C ASN A 85 15.94 -3.72 -20.32
N LYS A 86 16.10 -4.78 -19.53
CA LYS A 86 17.36 -5.13 -18.82
C LYS A 86 18.01 -3.96 -18.07
N LYS A 87 17.26 -2.91 -17.76
CA LYS A 87 17.76 -1.76 -16.99
C LYS A 87 17.93 -2.16 -15.53
N PRO A 88 19.00 -1.69 -14.86
CA PRO A 88 19.18 -1.94 -13.44
C PRO A 88 18.02 -1.34 -12.63
N LEU A 89 17.83 -1.88 -11.43
CA LEU A 89 16.91 -1.28 -10.46
C LEU A 89 17.40 0.11 -10.06
N PRO A 90 16.49 1.04 -9.72
CA PRO A 90 16.90 2.34 -9.20
C PRO A 90 17.68 2.17 -7.90
N GLN A 91 18.62 3.07 -7.67
CA GLN A 91 19.32 3.14 -6.40
C GLN A 91 18.34 3.62 -5.32
N VAL A 92 18.30 2.94 -4.18
CA VAL A 92 17.43 3.27 -3.04
C VAL A 92 18.29 3.78 -1.90
N GLU A 93 17.95 4.95 -1.36
CA GLU A 93 18.55 5.53 -0.17
C GLU A 93 17.50 5.67 0.92
N ILE A 94 17.85 5.25 2.14
CA ILE A 94 16.97 5.34 3.32
C ILE A 94 17.52 6.45 4.23
N ALA A 95 16.73 7.49 4.43
CA ALA A 95 17.07 8.59 5.34
C ALA A 95 16.38 8.40 6.71
N ASP A 96 17.17 8.38 7.79
CA ASP A 96 16.63 8.35 9.16
C ASP A 96 16.21 9.76 9.57
N MET A 97 14.92 10.05 9.57
CA MET A 97 14.36 11.34 9.93
C MET A 97 14.64 11.76 11.38
N ARG A 98 14.91 10.83 12.29
CA ARG A 98 15.33 11.16 13.66
C ARG A 98 16.71 11.84 13.68
N GLN A 99 17.61 11.40 12.83
CA GLN A 99 18.92 12.05 12.67
C GLN A 99 18.79 13.42 12.02
N GLU A 100 17.87 13.58 11.07
CA GLU A 100 17.56 14.88 10.45
C GLU A 100 17.08 15.88 11.49
N VAL A 101 16.14 15.49 12.37
CA VAL A 101 15.65 16.33 13.47
C VAL A 101 16.79 16.72 14.43
N ARG A 102 17.65 15.77 14.81
CA ARG A 102 18.83 16.05 15.68
C ARG A 102 19.81 17.05 15.05
N ARG A 103 19.87 17.09 13.72
CA ARG A 103 20.67 18.05 12.94
C ARG A 103 19.95 19.37 12.69
N GLY A 104 18.75 19.57 13.24
CA GLY A 104 17.94 20.78 13.11
C GLY A 104 16.99 20.79 11.91
N ASN A 105 16.88 19.71 11.15
CA ASN A 105 15.92 19.61 10.06
C ASN A 105 14.56 19.15 10.58
N ASN A 106 13.65 20.08 10.83
CA ASN A 106 12.29 19.82 11.31
C ASN A 106 11.26 19.73 10.17
N THR A 107 11.71 19.54 8.92
CA THR A 107 10.83 19.42 7.77
C THR A 107 10.47 17.96 7.49
N VAL A 108 9.43 17.72 6.69
CA VAL A 108 9.03 16.37 6.24
C VAL A 108 9.98 15.76 5.20
N PHE A 109 10.89 16.57 4.65
CA PHE A 109 11.87 16.13 3.67
C PHE A 109 13.26 16.03 4.31
N SER A 110 13.93 14.90 4.12
CA SER A 110 15.34 14.79 4.49
C SER A 110 16.22 15.75 3.69
N SER A 111 17.39 16.05 4.22
CA SER A 111 18.38 16.89 3.51
C SER A 111 18.77 16.25 2.17
N ALA A 112 19.03 14.95 2.16
CA ALA A 112 19.36 14.19 0.95
C ALA A 112 18.23 14.30 -0.10
N LEU A 113 16.96 14.10 0.30
CA LEU A 113 15.83 14.23 -0.63
C LEU A 113 15.73 15.64 -1.22
N ARG A 114 15.95 16.68 -0.43
CA ARG A 114 15.91 18.07 -0.92
C ARG A 114 17.01 18.34 -1.95
N GLU A 115 18.21 17.82 -1.70
CA GLU A 115 19.34 17.97 -2.62
C GLU A 115 19.09 17.24 -3.94
N GLU A 116 18.59 16.01 -3.89
CA GLU A 116 18.24 15.23 -5.09
C GLU A 116 17.08 15.85 -5.87
N LEU A 117 16.04 16.35 -5.19
CA LEU A 117 14.95 17.07 -5.83
C LEU A 117 15.45 18.31 -6.57
N LYS A 118 16.32 19.10 -5.91
CA LYS A 118 16.92 20.28 -6.53
C LYS A 118 17.73 19.89 -7.76
N ARG A 119 18.61 18.89 -7.65
CA ARG A 119 19.43 18.40 -8.77
C ARG A 119 18.56 17.90 -9.92
N CYS A 120 17.50 17.17 -9.62
CA CYS A 120 16.54 16.66 -10.60
C CYS A 120 15.87 17.81 -11.39
N LEU A 121 15.40 18.83 -10.67
CA LEU A 121 14.72 19.99 -11.27
C LEU A 121 15.70 20.87 -12.05
N ASP A 122 16.89 21.15 -11.51
CA ASP A 122 17.94 21.93 -12.18
C ASP A 122 18.38 21.27 -13.50
N SER A 123 18.29 19.93 -13.59
CA SER A 123 18.58 19.16 -14.80
C SER A 123 17.40 19.07 -15.78
N GLY A 124 16.27 19.73 -15.49
CA GLY A 124 15.06 19.67 -16.32
C GLY A 124 14.32 18.33 -16.26
N ASN A 125 14.64 17.47 -15.29
CA ASN A 125 14.00 16.19 -15.10
C ASN A 125 12.76 16.30 -14.19
N GLN A 126 11.99 15.23 -14.13
CA GLN A 126 10.77 15.12 -13.31
C GLN A 126 11.01 14.26 -12.07
N ALA A 127 10.36 14.61 -10.97
CA ALA A 127 10.35 13.85 -9.74
C ALA A 127 8.94 13.43 -9.38
N ILE A 128 8.79 12.22 -8.86
CA ILE A 128 7.54 11.72 -8.29
C ILE A 128 7.71 11.64 -6.77
N ILE A 129 6.91 12.39 -6.04
CA ILE A 129 6.88 12.34 -4.57
C ILE A 129 5.67 11.51 -4.16
N PHE A 130 5.92 10.42 -3.45
CA PHE A 130 4.87 9.56 -2.91
C PHE A 130 4.78 9.72 -1.40
N LEU A 131 3.62 10.16 -0.92
CA LEU A 131 3.30 10.23 0.50
C LEU A 131 2.19 9.22 0.81
N ASN A 132 2.56 8.12 1.46
CA ASN A 132 1.60 7.08 1.83
C ASN A 132 0.80 7.47 3.09
N GLN A 133 0.07 8.59 2.98
CA GLN A 133 -0.77 9.06 4.07
C GLN A 133 -2.07 9.65 3.50
N ARG A 134 -3.20 9.05 3.83
CA ARG A 134 -4.51 9.60 3.49
C ARG A 134 -4.94 10.58 4.59
N GLY A 135 -5.18 11.85 4.21
CA GLY A 135 -5.68 12.89 5.08
C GLY A 135 -4.63 13.51 6.04
N TYR A 136 -5.08 14.41 6.89
CA TYR A 136 -4.27 15.18 7.86
C TYR A 136 -3.97 14.40 9.14
N SER A 137 -3.73 13.11 9.07
CA SER A 137 -3.39 12.30 10.24
C SER A 137 -2.01 12.68 10.75
N LYS A 138 -1.95 13.53 11.77
CA LYS A 138 -0.71 13.88 12.48
C LYS A 138 -0.48 12.85 13.58
N THR A 139 0.14 11.75 13.23
CA THR A 139 0.66 10.81 14.22
C THR A 139 1.74 11.51 15.04
N VAL A 140 1.63 11.44 16.36
CA VAL A 140 2.60 12.02 17.27
C VAL A 140 3.73 11.02 17.50
N ILE A 141 4.93 11.43 17.13
CA ILE A 141 6.15 10.63 17.22
C ILE A 141 7.16 11.38 18.09
N CYS A 142 7.75 10.70 19.06
CA CYS A 142 8.83 11.29 19.84
C CYS A 142 10.06 11.55 18.96
N ALA A 143 10.56 12.79 18.96
CA ALA A 143 11.74 13.18 18.18
C ALA A 143 13.02 12.49 18.65
N GLU A 144 13.11 12.14 19.94
CA GLU A 144 14.29 11.51 20.52
C GLU A 144 14.38 10.00 20.23
N CYS A 145 13.33 9.25 20.59
CA CYS A 145 13.35 7.78 20.54
C CYS A 145 12.49 7.18 19.42
N GLY A 146 11.73 8.00 18.67
CA GLY A 146 10.82 7.51 17.62
C GLY A 146 9.57 6.80 18.14
N HIS A 147 9.28 6.85 19.46
CA HIS A 147 8.07 6.25 20.02
C HIS A 147 6.82 6.90 19.43
N VAL A 148 5.91 6.07 18.94
CA VAL A 148 4.61 6.48 18.43
C VAL A 148 3.59 6.36 19.55
N GLN A 149 2.88 7.45 19.86
CA GLN A 149 1.82 7.42 20.86
C GLN A 149 0.64 6.59 20.34
N LYS A 150 0.27 5.56 21.08
CA LYS A 150 -0.80 4.63 20.73
C LYS A 150 -1.95 4.66 21.71
N CYS A 151 -3.13 4.26 21.25
CA CYS A 151 -4.28 4.01 22.09
C CYS A 151 -4.03 2.78 22.99
N SER A 152 -4.34 2.88 24.29
CA SER A 152 -4.20 1.77 25.25
C SER A 152 -5.11 0.58 24.91
N ASP A 153 -6.27 0.84 24.32
CA ASP A 153 -7.29 -0.19 24.10
C ASP A 153 -7.22 -0.81 22.70
N CYS A 154 -6.78 -0.02 21.70
CA CYS A 154 -6.79 -0.44 20.31
C CYS A 154 -5.41 -0.69 19.72
N ASP A 155 -4.33 -0.29 20.41
CA ASP A 155 -2.92 -0.32 19.95
C ASP A 155 -2.67 0.41 18.61
N VAL A 156 -3.60 1.26 18.15
CA VAL A 156 -3.45 2.10 16.95
C VAL A 156 -2.82 3.44 17.30
N ALA A 157 -2.07 4.02 16.36
CA ALA A 157 -1.48 5.34 16.53
C ALA A 157 -2.56 6.41 16.77
N LEU A 158 -2.31 7.30 17.73
CA LEU A 158 -3.19 8.40 18.04
C LEU A 158 -2.97 9.57 17.06
N THR A 159 -4.03 10.31 16.78
CA THR A 159 -4.01 11.48 15.91
C THR A 159 -4.16 12.75 16.75
N TYR A 160 -3.30 13.73 16.52
CA TYR A 160 -3.39 15.02 17.19
C TYR A 160 -4.44 15.92 16.52
N HIS A 161 -5.38 16.39 17.31
CA HIS A 161 -6.40 17.37 16.91
C HIS A 161 -6.08 18.72 17.51
N LYS A 162 -5.68 19.66 16.67
CA LYS A 162 -5.23 20.99 17.08
C LYS A 162 -6.33 21.82 17.75
N GLU A 163 -7.57 21.69 17.31
CA GLU A 163 -8.71 22.43 17.83
C GLU A 163 -9.07 22.02 19.27
N GLU A 164 -8.84 20.75 19.60
CA GLU A 164 -9.13 20.19 20.91
C GLU A 164 -7.91 20.07 21.81
N ASP A 165 -6.73 20.39 21.29
CA ASP A 165 -5.42 20.17 21.90
C ASP A 165 -5.27 18.80 22.55
N ALA A 166 -5.74 17.78 21.83
CA ALA A 166 -5.85 16.42 22.32
C ALA A 166 -5.44 15.39 21.28
N LEU A 167 -5.04 14.22 21.77
CA LEU A 167 -4.82 13.05 20.96
C LEU A 167 -6.09 12.19 20.93
N LEU A 168 -6.54 11.83 19.74
CA LEU A 168 -7.75 11.03 19.53
C LEU A 168 -7.42 9.68 18.90
N CYS A 169 -8.08 8.65 19.41
CA CYS A 169 -8.14 7.36 18.73
C CYS A 169 -9.32 7.36 17.75
N HIS A 170 -9.06 7.34 16.46
CA HIS A 170 -10.12 7.25 15.45
C HIS A 170 -10.83 5.89 15.38
N TYR A 171 -10.38 4.91 16.16
CA TYR A 171 -10.99 3.59 16.21
C TYR A 171 -12.06 3.48 17.31
N CYS A 172 -11.73 3.90 18.55
CA CYS A 172 -12.66 3.81 19.69
C CYS A 172 -13.14 5.16 20.20
N GLY A 173 -12.63 6.28 19.67
CA GLY A 173 -13.00 7.63 20.11
C GLY A 173 -12.34 8.10 21.41
N ALA A 174 -11.47 7.29 22.03
CA ALA A 174 -10.79 7.67 23.27
C ALA A 174 -9.91 8.91 23.09
N LYS A 175 -9.95 9.81 24.08
CA LYS A 175 -9.17 11.06 24.11
C LYS A 175 -8.03 10.95 25.13
N TYR A 176 -6.86 11.45 24.74
CA TYR A 176 -5.66 11.48 25.56
C TYR A 176 -5.05 12.89 25.56
N LYS A 177 -4.40 13.24 26.66
CA LYS A 177 -3.63 14.48 26.70
C LYS A 177 -2.36 14.37 25.88
N MET A 178 -1.91 15.50 25.32
CA MET A 178 -0.63 15.56 24.66
C MET A 178 0.50 15.24 25.66
N ILE A 179 1.40 14.33 25.28
CA ILE A 179 2.57 14.00 26.07
C ILE A 179 3.70 14.92 25.66
N THR A 180 4.28 15.62 26.62
CA THR A 180 5.36 16.62 26.41
C THR A 180 6.75 16.09 26.74
N ALA A 181 6.81 14.89 27.34
CA ALA A 181 8.07 14.24 27.69
C ALA A 181 8.07 12.77 27.27
N CYS A 182 9.25 12.28 26.97
CA CYS A 182 9.49 10.88 26.62
C CYS A 182 9.28 9.96 27.83
#